data_a9a578fcf038b2f219d31ccfa6f20f91
#
_entry.id   a9a578fcf038b2f219d31ccfa6f20f91
#
_cell.length_a   1.000
_cell.length_b   1.000
_cell.length_c   1.000
_cell.angle_alpha   90.00
_cell.angle_beta   90.00
_cell.angle_gamma   90.00
#
_symmetry.space_group_name_H-M   'P 1'
#
loop_
_entity.id
_entity.type
_entity.pdbx_description
1 polymer ?
#
loop_
_entity_poly.entity_id
_entity_poly.type
_entity_poly.pdbx_seq_one_letter_code
_entity_poly.pdbx_strand_id
1 'polypeptide(L)'
;MFHRATYCMLAPGAQAAADAVDAILLGCVPVLHPRAPVLENEWPWHWQPNDEAALTLSADAWDAENNPEGPVNLVAFTETKRLRGLRGQIALTSHRLLYAAVDTRHIARVLPNFRAPADAFDVIVARVWARAQQADPELTALAKKAARL
;
A
#
# COMPACT_ATOMS: atom_id res chain seq x y z
N MET A 1 -7.65 -5.03 -16.55
CA MET A 1 -7.91 -6.47 -16.40
C MET A 1 -8.20 -6.89 -14.94
N PHE A 2 -7.66 -6.20 -13.94
CA PHE A 2 -7.76 -6.58 -12.50
C PHE A 2 -9.07 -6.23 -11.79
N HIS A 3 -9.87 -5.29 -12.29
CA HIS A 3 -11.04 -4.74 -11.57
C HIS A 3 -12.18 -5.75 -11.24
N ARG A 4 -12.11 -6.97 -11.75
CA ARG A 4 -13.05 -8.07 -11.43
C ARG A 4 -12.38 -9.23 -10.70
N ALA A 5 -11.06 -9.20 -10.53
CA ALA A 5 -10.33 -10.26 -9.86
C ALA A 5 -10.34 -10.03 -8.33
N THR A 6 -10.49 -11.09 -7.58
CA THR A 6 -10.34 -11.07 -6.12
C THR A 6 -8.88 -11.10 -5.73
N TYR A 7 -8.09 -11.91 -6.43
CA TYR A 7 -6.66 -12.10 -6.23
C TYR A 7 -5.90 -11.82 -7.52
N CYS A 8 -4.76 -11.16 -7.41
CA CYS A 8 -3.85 -10.88 -8.50
C CYS A 8 -2.50 -11.53 -8.23
N MET A 9 -2.20 -12.59 -8.99
CA MET A 9 -0.91 -13.27 -8.88
C MET A 9 0.14 -12.49 -9.65
N LEU A 10 1.20 -12.11 -8.94
CA LEU A 10 2.27 -11.26 -9.48
C LEU A 10 3.52 -12.08 -9.69
N ALA A 11 4.03 -12.07 -10.93
CA ALA A 11 5.28 -12.74 -11.26
C ALA A 11 6.49 -12.02 -10.60
N PRO A 12 7.57 -12.74 -10.27
CA PRO A 12 8.79 -12.10 -9.81
C PRO A 12 9.44 -11.31 -10.95
N GLY A 13 10.01 -10.15 -10.62
CA GLY A 13 10.71 -9.32 -11.60
C GLY A 13 10.72 -7.85 -11.21
N ALA A 14 11.41 -7.04 -11.99
CA ALA A 14 11.54 -5.60 -11.75
C ALA A 14 10.20 -4.84 -11.75
N GLN A 15 9.18 -5.39 -12.42
CA GLN A 15 7.85 -4.77 -12.52
C GLN A 15 6.92 -5.16 -11.36
N ALA A 16 7.28 -6.17 -10.56
CA ALA A 16 6.39 -6.73 -9.53
C ALA A 16 5.89 -5.70 -8.52
N ALA A 17 6.71 -4.73 -8.15
CA ALA A 17 6.30 -3.66 -7.23
C ALA A 17 5.24 -2.74 -7.85
N ALA A 18 5.40 -2.35 -9.10
CA ALA A 18 4.41 -1.53 -9.82
C ALA A 18 3.10 -2.29 -10.04
N ASP A 19 3.19 -3.57 -10.44
CA ASP A 19 2.02 -4.43 -10.62
C ASP A 19 1.25 -4.63 -9.31
N ALA A 20 1.96 -4.68 -8.16
CA ALA A 20 1.34 -4.76 -6.84
C ALA A 20 0.57 -3.47 -6.49
N VAL A 21 1.15 -2.31 -6.80
CA VAL A 21 0.46 -1.02 -6.62
C VAL A 21 -0.81 -0.97 -7.48
N ASP A 22 -0.72 -1.34 -8.75
CA ASP A 22 -1.88 -1.37 -9.65
C ASP A 22 -2.97 -2.34 -9.15
N ALA A 23 -2.58 -3.53 -8.67
CA ALA A 23 -3.51 -4.48 -8.09
C ALA A 23 -4.25 -3.89 -6.87
N ILE A 24 -3.51 -3.25 -5.94
CA ILE A 24 -4.07 -2.61 -4.75
C ILE A 24 -5.03 -1.48 -5.13
N LEU A 25 -4.65 -0.60 -6.06
CA LEU A 25 -5.49 0.51 -6.52
C LEU A 25 -6.79 0.04 -7.18
N LEU A 26 -6.77 -1.14 -7.79
CA LEU A 26 -7.94 -1.77 -8.40
C LEU A 26 -8.74 -2.66 -7.42
N GLY A 27 -8.34 -2.71 -6.15
CA GLY A 27 -9.03 -3.47 -5.10
C GLY A 27 -8.83 -4.99 -5.17
N CYS A 28 -7.82 -5.43 -5.93
CA CYS A 28 -7.40 -6.82 -6.03
C CYS A 28 -6.36 -7.12 -4.95
N VAL A 29 -6.49 -8.24 -4.26
CA VAL A 29 -5.49 -8.68 -3.27
C VAL A 29 -4.26 -9.23 -4.01
N PRO A 30 -3.10 -8.58 -3.92
CA PRO A 30 -1.90 -9.06 -4.57
C PRO A 30 -1.38 -10.33 -3.88
N VAL A 31 -1.01 -11.32 -4.68
CA VAL A 31 -0.35 -12.55 -4.24
C VAL A 31 1.07 -12.51 -4.75
N LEU A 32 2.03 -12.31 -3.85
CA LEU A 32 3.41 -12.08 -4.19
C LEU A 32 4.18 -13.39 -4.27
N HIS A 33 5.02 -13.52 -5.30
CA HIS A 33 6.00 -14.60 -5.36
C HIS A 33 7.07 -14.40 -4.28
N PRO A 34 7.64 -15.45 -3.65
CA PRO A 34 8.69 -15.32 -2.63
C PRO A 34 9.96 -14.59 -3.10
N ARG A 35 10.21 -14.56 -4.40
CA ARG A 35 11.32 -13.82 -5.01
C ARG A 35 10.92 -12.42 -5.48
N ALA A 36 9.68 -12.00 -5.27
CA ALA A 36 9.29 -10.63 -5.54
C ALA A 36 10.02 -9.68 -4.59
N PRO A 37 10.31 -8.45 -5.01
CA PRO A 37 10.83 -7.44 -4.10
C PRO A 37 9.84 -7.26 -2.94
N VAL A 38 10.36 -7.07 -1.75
CA VAL A 38 9.55 -6.78 -0.56
C VAL A 38 8.97 -5.38 -0.75
N LEU A 39 7.65 -5.26 -0.81
CA LEU A 39 6.97 -3.97 -1.05
C LEU A 39 7.36 -2.89 -0.04
N GLU A 40 7.66 -3.30 1.19
CA GLU A 40 8.15 -2.42 2.25
C GLU A 40 9.51 -1.78 1.92
N ASN A 41 10.36 -2.44 1.14
CA ASN A 41 11.64 -1.89 0.71
C ASN A 41 11.48 -0.93 -0.48
N GLU A 42 10.56 -1.24 -1.39
CA GLU A 42 10.26 -0.40 -2.56
C GLU A 42 9.46 0.86 -2.18
N TRP A 43 8.57 0.71 -1.20
CA TRP A 43 7.65 1.77 -0.74
C TRP A 43 7.68 1.95 0.79
N PRO A 44 8.86 2.21 1.40
CA PRO A 44 9.06 2.13 2.85
C PRO A 44 8.25 3.17 3.65
N TRP A 45 7.71 4.20 3.01
CA TRP A 45 6.92 5.24 3.64
C TRP A 45 5.42 5.06 3.48
N HIS A 46 5.02 4.37 2.43
CA HIS A 46 3.61 4.18 2.04
C HIS A 46 3.05 2.89 2.59
N TRP A 47 3.93 1.91 2.83
CA TRP A 47 3.61 0.57 3.27
C TRP A 47 4.06 0.36 4.71
N GLN A 48 3.18 -0.14 5.56
CA GLN A 48 3.51 -0.51 6.94
C GLN A 48 3.71 -2.02 7.01
N PRO A 49 4.68 -2.52 7.79
CA PRO A 49 4.93 -3.96 7.92
C PRO A 49 3.72 -4.80 8.37
N ASN A 50 2.74 -4.16 8.99
CA ASN A 50 1.52 -4.80 9.48
C ASN A 50 0.29 -4.57 8.58
N ASP A 51 0.47 -3.98 7.43
CA ASP A 51 -0.65 -3.63 6.52
C ASP A 51 -1.17 -4.84 5.77
N GLU A 52 -1.06 -6.04 6.17
CA GLU A 52 -1.57 -7.31 5.60
C GLU A 52 -2.36 -7.20 4.26
N ALA A 53 -1.99 -6.23 3.43
CA ALA A 53 -2.67 -5.93 2.16
C ALA A 53 -2.23 -6.88 1.03
N ALA A 54 -1.24 -7.72 1.31
CA ALA A 54 -0.72 -8.67 0.35
C ALA A 54 -0.62 -10.07 0.95
N LEU A 55 -0.85 -11.07 0.14
CA LEU A 55 -0.56 -12.47 0.44
C LEU A 55 0.80 -12.82 -0.13
N THR A 56 1.73 -13.21 0.73
CA THR A 56 3.03 -13.71 0.30
C THR A 56 2.96 -15.22 0.18
N LEU A 57 3.30 -15.76 -0.98
CA LEU A 57 3.48 -17.20 -1.17
C LEU A 57 4.81 -17.61 -0.55
N SER A 58 4.83 -18.73 0.20
CA SER A 58 6.08 -19.34 0.65
C SER A 58 6.85 -19.93 -0.54
N ALA A 59 8.17 -20.12 -0.38
CA ALA A 59 8.99 -20.78 -1.41
C ALA A 59 8.46 -22.17 -1.73
N ASP A 60 8.01 -22.92 -0.70
CA ASP A 60 7.45 -24.28 -0.86
C ASP A 60 6.11 -24.26 -1.59
N ALA A 61 5.31 -23.22 -1.42
CA ALA A 61 4.04 -23.06 -2.12
C ALA A 61 4.20 -22.67 -3.59
N TRP A 62 5.36 -22.16 -3.98
CA TRP A 62 5.67 -21.79 -5.37
C TRP A 62 6.74 -22.69 -6.01
N ASP A 63 6.76 -23.92 -5.67
CA ASP A 63 7.60 -24.92 -6.33
C ASP A 63 6.83 -25.53 -7.50
N ALA A 64 7.15 -25.06 -8.72
CA ALA A 64 6.45 -25.52 -9.93
C ALA A 64 6.63 -27.02 -10.20
N GLU A 65 7.72 -27.62 -9.70
CA GLU A 65 8.01 -29.06 -9.90
C GLU A 65 7.32 -29.92 -8.83
N ASN A 66 7.40 -29.51 -7.56
CA ASN A 66 6.91 -30.33 -6.44
C ASN A 66 5.53 -29.91 -5.93
N ASN A 67 5.13 -28.64 -6.14
CA ASN A 67 3.83 -28.12 -5.71
C ASN A 67 3.25 -27.11 -6.70
N PRO A 68 2.91 -27.54 -7.93
CA PRO A 68 2.39 -26.64 -8.97
C PRO A 68 1.04 -26.00 -8.59
N GLU A 69 0.28 -26.63 -7.68
CA GLU A 69 -1.02 -26.13 -7.22
C GLU A 69 -0.91 -25.21 -6.00
N GLY A 70 0.29 -25.02 -5.43
CA GLY A 70 0.51 -24.24 -4.21
C GLY A 70 -0.14 -22.87 -4.24
N PRO A 71 0.05 -22.05 -5.29
CA PRO A 71 -0.61 -20.74 -5.41
C PRO A 71 -2.12 -20.81 -5.46
N VAL A 72 -2.68 -21.79 -6.18
CA VAL A 72 -4.13 -21.99 -6.32
C VAL A 72 -4.71 -22.42 -4.98
N ASN A 73 -4.03 -23.32 -4.27
CA ASN A 73 -4.45 -23.79 -2.95
C ASN A 73 -4.42 -22.66 -1.92
N LEU A 74 -3.38 -21.80 -1.92
CA LEU A 74 -3.32 -20.63 -1.05
C LEU A 74 -4.56 -19.74 -1.23
N VAL A 75 -4.94 -19.47 -2.47
CA VAL A 75 -6.10 -18.62 -2.78
C VAL A 75 -7.41 -19.33 -2.43
N ALA A 76 -7.54 -20.62 -2.78
CA ALA A 76 -8.75 -21.42 -2.55
C ALA A 76 -9.05 -21.61 -1.05
N PHE A 77 -8.02 -21.78 -0.23
CA PHE A 77 -8.17 -22.00 1.22
C PHE A 77 -8.09 -20.72 2.06
N THR A 78 -7.94 -19.54 1.42
CA THR A 78 -8.01 -18.28 2.16
C THR A 78 -9.43 -18.05 2.69
N GLU A 79 -9.55 -18.00 4.00
CA GLU A 79 -10.83 -17.78 4.67
C GLU A 79 -11.50 -16.47 4.24
N THR A 80 -12.81 -16.49 4.09
CA THR A 80 -13.61 -15.29 3.73
C THR A 80 -13.41 -14.12 4.71
N LYS A 81 -13.18 -14.41 6.00
CA LYS A 81 -12.90 -13.40 7.01
C LYS A 81 -11.56 -12.71 6.74
N ARG A 82 -10.51 -13.49 6.44
CA ARG A 82 -9.19 -12.96 6.08
C ARG A 82 -9.25 -12.13 4.80
N LEU A 83 -9.92 -12.65 3.77
CA LEU A 83 -10.10 -11.91 2.51
C LEU A 83 -10.78 -10.55 2.74
N ARG A 84 -11.84 -10.52 3.55
CA ARG A 84 -12.52 -9.26 3.91
C ARG A 84 -11.59 -8.31 4.65
N GLY A 85 -10.76 -8.81 5.57
CA GLY A 85 -9.74 -8.03 6.27
C GLY A 85 -8.73 -7.42 5.31
N LEU A 86 -8.16 -8.22 4.40
CA LEU A 86 -7.20 -7.76 3.38
C LEU A 86 -7.81 -6.66 2.48
N ARG A 87 -9.03 -6.87 1.98
CA ARG A 87 -9.71 -5.86 1.16
C ARG A 87 -10.07 -4.60 1.94
N GLY A 88 -10.43 -4.74 3.21
CA GLY A 88 -10.63 -3.60 4.11
C GLY A 88 -9.34 -2.80 4.29
N GLN A 89 -8.22 -3.47 4.50
CA GLN A 89 -6.92 -2.83 4.63
C GLN A 89 -6.50 -2.15 3.33
N ILE A 90 -6.68 -2.80 2.17
CA ILE A 90 -6.44 -2.19 0.86
C ILE A 90 -7.25 -0.89 0.73
N ALA A 91 -8.53 -0.90 1.06
CA ALA A 91 -9.38 0.29 0.98
C ALA A 91 -8.91 1.42 1.91
N LEU A 92 -8.34 1.08 3.06
CA LEU A 92 -7.81 2.06 4.02
C LEU A 92 -6.45 2.64 3.63
N THR A 93 -5.64 1.89 2.87
CA THR A 93 -4.24 2.27 2.59
C THR A 93 -4.00 2.72 1.16
N SER A 94 -4.84 2.31 0.20
CA SER A 94 -4.63 2.58 -1.23
C SER A 94 -4.46 4.06 -1.58
N HIS A 95 -5.13 4.97 -0.85
CA HIS A 95 -5.00 6.41 -1.07
C HIS A 95 -3.56 6.91 -0.89
N ARG A 96 -2.74 6.23 -0.06
CA ARG A 96 -1.33 6.57 0.16
C ARG A 96 -0.44 6.27 -1.04
N LEU A 97 -0.93 5.50 -2.00
CA LEU A 97 -0.22 5.13 -3.23
C LEU A 97 -0.65 6.00 -4.43
N LEU A 98 -1.65 6.85 -4.25
CA LEU A 98 -2.16 7.72 -5.28
C LEU A 98 -1.60 9.14 -5.13
N TYR A 99 -1.09 9.69 -6.22
CA TYR A 99 -0.86 11.13 -6.36
C TYR A 99 -2.16 11.76 -6.85
N ALA A 100 -3.09 11.96 -5.94
CA ALA A 100 -4.41 12.47 -6.29
C ALA A 100 -4.44 13.99 -6.14
N ALA A 101 -4.43 14.69 -7.25
CA ALA A 101 -4.95 16.05 -7.28
C ALA A 101 -6.48 16.00 -7.14
N VAL A 102 -6.99 15.60 -6.00
CA VAL A 102 -8.42 15.72 -5.74
C VAL A 102 -8.73 17.20 -5.59
N ASP A 103 -9.54 17.77 -6.48
CA ASP A 103 -10.07 19.11 -6.26
C ASP A 103 -11.02 19.09 -5.06
N THR A 104 -10.41 19.17 -3.89
CA THR A 104 -11.12 19.16 -2.60
C THR A 104 -12.04 20.37 -2.44
N ARG A 105 -11.89 21.42 -3.27
CA ARG A 105 -12.71 22.64 -3.21
C ARG A 105 -14.18 22.35 -3.52
N HIS A 106 -14.45 21.47 -4.47
CA HIS A 106 -15.82 21.07 -4.78
C HIS A 106 -16.42 20.22 -3.64
N ILE A 107 -15.65 19.28 -3.12
CA ILE A 107 -16.08 18.38 -2.04
C ILE A 107 -16.29 19.17 -0.75
N ALA A 108 -15.41 20.11 -0.41
CA ALA A 108 -15.53 20.95 0.77
C ALA A 108 -16.77 21.84 0.77
N ARG A 109 -17.32 22.21 -0.40
CA ARG A 109 -18.58 22.93 -0.52
C ARG A 109 -19.79 22.06 -0.13
N VAL A 110 -19.74 20.77 -0.45
CA VAL A 110 -20.84 19.82 -0.20
C VAL A 110 -20.70 19.19 1.19
N LEU A 111 -19.48 18.97 1.63
CA LEU A 111 -19.13 18.36 2.91
C LEU A 111 -18.12 19.23 3.66
N PRO A 112 -18.54 20.27 4.37
CA PRO A 112 -17.64 21.28 4.98
C PRO A 112 -16.65 20.70 5.99
N ASN A 113 -16.91 19.52 6.54
CA ASN A 113 -16.02 18.82 7.48
C ASN A 113 -15.17 17.72 6.81
N PHE A 114 -15.25 17.59 5.47
CA PHE A 114 -14.45 16.60 4.77
C PHE A 114 -12.97 17.00 4.80
N ARG A 115 -12.15 16.12 5.30
CA ARG A 115 -10.70 16.19 5.16
C ARG A 115 -10.27 15.09 4.21
N ALA A 116 -9.64 15.46 3.10
CA ALA A 116 -9.03 14.48 2.22
C ALA A 116 -8.00 13.65 3.01
N PRO A 117 -7.99 12.33 2.87
CA PRO A 117 -6.91 11.53 3.43
C PRO A 117 -5.58 11.94 2.79
N ALA A 118 -4.48 11.79 3.54
CA ALA A 118 -3.14 12.07 3.04
C ALA A 118 -2.86 11.19 1.82
N ASP A 119 -2.54 11.80 0.69
CA ASP A 119 -2.15 11.10 -0.52
C ASP A 119 -0.65 10.73 -0.53
N ALA A 120 -0.16 10.15 -1.63
CA ALA A 120 1.24 9.75 -1.76
C ALA A 120 2.21 10.93 -1.61
N PHE A 121 1.84 12.11 -2.10
CA PHE A 121 2.66 13.32 -1.98
C PHE A 121 2.74 13.78 -0.51
N ASP A 122 1.61 13.82 0.17
CA ASP A 122 1.55 14.20 1.59
C ASP A 122 2.40 13.26 2.45
N VAL A 123 2.36 11.96 2.17
CA VAL A 123 3.19 10.95 2.86
C VAL A 123 4.67 11.23 2.67
N ILE A 124 5.11 11.51 1.42
CA ILE A 124 6.51 11.81 1.12
C ILE A 124 6.93 13.10 1.82
N VAL A 125 6.17 14.18 1.68
CA VAL A 125 6.49 15.48 2.29
C VAL A 125 6.60 15.34 3.81
N ALA A 126 5.66 14.66 4.45
CA ALA A 126 5.70 14.45 5.90
C ALA A 126 6.95 13.65 6.33
N ARG A 127 7.39 12.66 5.56
CA ARG A 127 8.57 11.84 5.85
C ARG A 127 9.88 12.59 5.61
N VAL A 128 9.96 13.34 4.50
CA VAL A 128 11.13 14.19 4.21
C VAL A 128 11.27 15.25 5.31
N TRP A 129 10.18 15.88 5.71
CA TRP A 129 10.16 16.86 6.77
C TRP A 129 10.61 16.28 8.11
N ALA A 130 10.07 15.12 8.51
CA ALA A 130 10.48 14.44 9.73
C ALA A 130 11.98 14.09 9.74
N ARG A 131 12.53 13.64 8.59
CA ARG A 131 13.98 13.39 8.45
C ARG A 131 14.80 14.68 8.55
N ALA A 132 14.37 15.75 7.90
CA ALA A 132 15.06 17.04 7.98
C ALA A 132 15.11 17.55 9.43
N GLN A 133 14.01 17.43 10.17
CA GLN A 133 13.97 17.81 11.60
C GLN A 133 14.90 16.96 12.48
N GLN A 134 15.08 15.67 12.16
CA GLN A 134 16.02 14.80 12.87
C GLN A 134 17.49 15.16 12.58
N ALA A 135 17.78 15.58 11.34
CA ALA A 135 19.11 15.96 10.91
C ALA A 135 19.52 17.37 11.40
N ASP A 136 18.54 18.26 11.58
CA ASP A 136 18.77 19.66 11.97
C ASP A 136 17.85 20.05 13.15
N PRO A 137 18.42 20.20 14.37
CA PRO A 137 17.67 20.62 15.56
C PRO A 137 17.04 22.03 15.44
N GLU A 138 17.62 22.93 14.63
CA GLU A 138 17.06 24.27 14.44
C GLU A 138 15.73 24.22 13.69
N LEU A 139 15.60 23.34 12.70
CA LEU A 139 14.32 23.10 12.01
C LEU A 139 13.25 22.61 12.98
N THR A 140 13.63 21.81 13.97
CA THR A 140 12.70 21.35 15.01
C THR A 140 12.20 22.52 15.86
N ALA A 141 13.06 23.48 16.21
CA ALA A 141 12.68 24.66 16.95
C ALA A 141 11.76 25.59 16.16
N LEU A 142 12.04 25.79 14.86
CA LEU A 142 11.19 26.55 13.94
C LEU A 142 9.81 25.95 13.78
N ALA A 143 9.72 24.63 13.61
CA ALA A 143 8.44 23.93 13.52
C ALA A 143 7.57 24.10 14.78
N LYS A 144 8.18 24.00 15.97
CA LYS A 144 7.49 24.25 17.25
C LYS A 144 7.01 25.68 17.38
N LYS A 145 7.74 26.65 16.84
CA LYS A 145 7.36 28.08 16.86
C LYS A 145 6.19 28.33 15.90
N ALA A 146 6.22 27.74 14.70
CA ALA A 146 5.14 27.87 13.71
C ALA A 146 3.82 27.23 14.17
N ALA A 147 3.88 26.12 14.90
CA ALA A 147 2.68 25.44 15.43
C ALA A 147 1.98 26.18 16.58
N ARG A 148 2.56 27.28 17.08
CA ARG A 148 1.99 28.11 18.16
C ARG A 148 1.34 29.40 17.67
N LEU A 149 1.40 29.64 16.37
CA LEU A 149 0.75 30.76 15.67
C LEU A 149 -0.57 30.31 15.05
#